data_9d5935e4c442a073fa79c1d7dde1c77c
#
_entry.id   9d5935e4c442a073fa79c1d7dde1c77c
#
_cell.length_a   1.000
_cell.length_b   1.000
_cell.length_c   1.000
_cell.angle_alpha   90.00
_cell.angle_beta   90.00
_cell.angle_gamma   90.00
#
_symmetry.space_group_name_H-M   'P 1'
#
loop_
_entity.id
_entity.type
_entity.pdbx_description
1 polymer ?
#
loop_
_entity_poly.entity_id
_entity_poly.type
_entity_poly.pdbx_seq_one_letter_code
_entity_poly.pdbx_strand_id
1 'polypeptide(L)'
;MNRILYISLSVILFISCGNKDREILVKLMQEWKGREILYPNDMHFFMQGRDTLNADSICMYKIITYIDSIGCMSCKLGLSQWQDFAVNVDSIFPNTVHFQFVFQPYKLNEIRLLLKRERFNHCLLY
;
A
#
# COMPACT_ATOMS: atom_id res chain seq x y z
N MET A 1 -16.35 -24.10 -44.94
CA MET A 1 -17.20 -23.16 -44.17
C MET A 1 -16.83 -23.14 -42.65
N ASN A 2 -16.59 -24.28 -42.02
CA ASN A 2 -16.31 -24.33 -40.58
C ASN A 2 -14.97 -23.69 -40.12
N ARG A 3 -13.92 -23.70 -40.93
CA ARG A 3 -12.61 -23.11 -40.55
C ARG A 3 -12.67 -21.59 -40.40
N ILE A 4 -13.42 -20.90 -41.24
CA ILE A 4 -13.57 -19.44 -41.16
C ILE A 4 -14.36 -19.04 -39.88
N LEU A 5 -15.35 -19.86 -39.52
CA LEU A 5 -16.13 -19.65 -38.29
C LEU A 5 -15.28 -19.78 -37.01
N TYR A 6 -14.38 -20.76 -36.95
CA TYR A 6 -13.47 -20.92 -35.82
C TYR A 6 -12.44 -19.77 -35.71
N ILE A 7 -11.92 -19.31 -36.86
CA ILE A 7 -11.00 -18.17 -36.87
C ILE A 7 -11.70 -16.89 -36.41
N SER A 8 -12.93 -16.63 -36.86
CA SER A 8 -13.69 -15.44 -36.42
C SER A 8 -14.04 -15.50 -34.93
N LEU A 9 -14.42 -16.67 -34.42
CA LEU A 9 -14.71 -16.87 -33.00
C LEU A 9 -13.45 -16.67 -32.14
N SER A 10 -12.28 -17.16 -32.59
CA SER A 10 -11.02 -16.96 -31.91
C SER A 10 -10.62 -15.49 -31.84
N VAL A 11 -10.77 -14.72 -32.90
CA VAL A 11 -10.46 -13.29 -32.94
C VAL A 11 -11.34 -12.49 -31.96
N ILE A 12 -12.64 -12.84 -31.84
CA ILE A 12 -13.55 -12.18 -30.91
C ILE A 12 -13.13 -12.38 -29.44
N LEU A 13 -12.60 -13.56 -29.09
CA LEU A 13 -12.14 -13.85 -27.73
C LEU A 13 -10.91 -13.03 -27.33
N PHE A 14 -10.05 -12.64 -28.27
CA PHE A 14 -8.88 -11.80 -27.98
C PHE A 14 -9.21 -10.31 -27.81
N ILE A 15 -10.34 -9.83 -28.33
CA ILE A 15 -10.76 -8.43 -28.22
C ILE A 15 -11.48 -8.14 -26.90
N SER A 16 -11.93 -9.16 -26.19
CA SER A 16 -12.77 -9.03 -24.99
C SER A 16 -12.00 -8.70 -23.69
N CYS A 17 -10.66 -8.59 -23.74
CA CYS A 17 -9.88 -8.21 -22.57
C CYS A 17 -9.95 -6.67 -22.38
N GLY A 18 -11.03 -6.21 -21.76
CA GLY A 18 -11.33 -4.81 -21.61
C GLY A 18 -10.38 -4.07 -20.68
N ASN A 19 -9.83 -2.97 -21.17
CA ASN A 19 -8.95 -2.03 -20.46
C ASN A 19 -9.68 -1.14 -19.43
N LYS A 20 -10.93 -1.45 -19.05
CA LYS A 20 -11.71 -0.58 -18.15
C LYS A 20 -11.05 -0.31 -16.82
N ASP A 21 -10.47 -1.34 -16.20
CA ASP A 21 -9.81 -1.19 -14.91
C ASP A 21 -8.55 -0.32 -15.02
N ARG A 22 -7.84 -0.44 -16.13
CA ARG A 22 -6.68 0.40 -16.42
C ARG A 22 -7.07 1.86 -16.64
N GLU A 23 -8.14 2.13 -17.36
CA GLU A 23 -8.62 3.51 -17.60
C GLU A 23 -9.08 4.16 -16.29
N ILE A 24 -9.78 3.42 -15.44
CA ILE A 24 -10.20 3.88 -14.11
C ILE A 24 -8.96 4.20 -13.27
N LEU A 25 -7.96 3.32 -13.25
CA LEU A 25 -6.74 3.51 -12.50
C LEU A 25 -5.96 4.74 -12.98
N VAL A 26 -5.78 4.89 -14.29
CA VAL A 26 -5.09 6.05 -14.89
C VAL A 26 -5.82 7.34 -14.57
N LYS A 27 -7.15 7.36 -14.69
CA LYS A 27 -7.96 8.52 -14.33
C LYS A 27 -7.80 8.88 -12.86
N LEU A 28 -7.86 7.89 -11.96
CA LEU A 28 -7.65 8.08 -10.54
C LEU A 28 -6.26 8.66 -10.25
N MET A 29 -5.22 8.09 -10.85
CA MET A 29 -3.85 8.59 -10.68
C MET A 29 -3.69 10.04 -11.18
N GLN A 30 -4.30 10.38 -12.30
CA GLN A 30 -4.30 11.76 -12.83
C GLN A 30 -5.04 12.72 -11.91
N GLU A 31 -6.15 12.30 -11.33
CA GLU A 31 -6.94 13.09 -10.40
C GLU A 31 -6.17 13.38 -9.09
N TRP A 32 -5.39 12.42 -8.60
CA TRP A 32 -4.61 12.57 -7.37
C TRP A 32 -3.25 13.24 -7.59
N LYS A 33 -2.77 13.29 -8.84
CA LYS A 33 -1.48 13.89 -9.15
C LYS A 33 -1.44 15.38 -8.78
N GLY A 34 -0.49 15.74 -7.92
CA GLY A 34 -0.29 17.13 -7.48
C GLY A 34 -1.21 17.57 -6.34
N ARG A 35 -2.03 16.67 -5.80
CA ARG A 35 -2.80 16.96 -4.57
C ARG A 35 -1.92 16.75 -3.35
N GLU A 36 -2.03 17.65 -2.39
CA GLU A 36 -1.40 17.52 -1.09
C GLU A 36 -2.20 16.53 -0.22
N ILE A 37 -1.48 15.64 0.46
CA ILE A 37 -2.08 14.73 1.43
C ILE A 37 -2.05 15.40 2.79
N LEU A 38 -3.21 15.77 3.30
CA LEU A 38 -3.36 16.38 4.63
C LEU A 38 -3.65 15.27 5.65
N TYR A 39 -2.83 15.23 6.70
CA TYR A 39 -3.07 14.33 7.83
C TYR A 39 -4.00 14.99 8.83
N PRO A 40 -4.97 14.28 9.41
CA PRO A 40 -5.76 14.76 10.53
C PRO A 40 -4.86 15.15 11.71
N ASN A 41 -5.25 16.21 12.45
CA ASN A 41 -4.48 16.70 13.58
C ASN A 41 -4.45 15.74 14.79
N ASP A 42 -5.38 14.80 14.83
CA ASP A 42 -5.54 13.78 15.87
C ASP A 42 -4.85 12.44 15.52
N MET A 43 -4.04 12.43 14.48
CA MET A 43 -3.33 11.22 14.05
C MET A 43 -2.21 10.87 15.02
N HIS A 44 -2.19 9.63 15.48
CA HIS A 44 -1.17 9.11 16.36
C HIS A 44 -0.10 8.34 15.56
N PHE A 45 1.15 8.61 15.89
CA PHE A 45 2.30 7.93 15.29
C PHE A 45 2.80 6.82 16.20
N PHE A 46 3.11 5.69 15.59
CA PHE A 46 3.50 4.50 16.31
C PHE A 46 4.71 3.85 15.63
N MET A 47 5.78 3.61 16.36
CA MET A 47 6.97 2.96 15.87
C MET A 47 7.46 1.89 16.86
N GLN A 48 7.76 0.70 16.37
CA GLN A 48 8.26 -0.43 17.17
C GLN A 48 7.44 -0.76 18.41
N GLY A 49 6.14 -0.58 18.37
CA GLY A 49 5.27 -0.86 19.50
C GLY A 49 5.20 0.27 20.54
N ARG A 50 5.68 1.47 20.24
CA ARG A 50 5.65 2.64 21.12
C ARG A 50 5.05 3.84 20.40
N ASP A 51 4.27 4.63 21.12
CA ASP A 51 3.77 5.91 20.61
C ASP A 51 4.94 6.87 20.46
N THR A 52 5.00 7.56 19.32
CA THR A 52 6.01 8.57 19.01
C THR A 52 5.32 9.90 18.67
N LEU A 53 5.93 11.01 19.06
CA LEU A 53 5.36 12.34 18.82
C LEU A 53 5.61 12.85 17.41
N ASN A 54 6.65 12.36 16.73
CA ASN A 54 7.01 12.78 15.37
C ASN A 54 7.62 11.62 14.59
N ALA A 55 7.04 11.33 13.44
CA ALA A 55 7.63 10.45 12.44
C ALA A 55 8.09 11.23 11.19
N ASP A 56 8.30 12.52 11.32
CA ASP A 56 8.85 13.34 10.24
C ASP A 56 10.36 13.11 10.09
N SER A 57 10.69 11.98 9.49
CA SER A 57 11.98 11.86 8.84
C SER A 57 11.99 12.78 7.62
N ILE A 58 13.02 13.61 7.51
CA ILE A 58 13.25 14.47 6.34
C ILE A 58 13.69 13.54 5.20
N CYS A 59 12.74 12.86 4.58
CA CYS A 59 12.96 12.01 3.43
C CYS A 59 12.40 12.67 2.17
N MET A 60 13.04 12.43 1.04
CA MET A 60 12.64 13.01 -0.24
C MET A 60 11.29 12.46 -0.71
N TYR A 61 11.03 11.19 -0.45
CA TYR A 61 9.79 10.51 -0.85
C TYR A 61 9.14 9.81 0.34
N LYS A 62 7.81 9.88 0.40
CA LYS A 62 7.00 9.13 1.36
C LYS A 62 6.08 8.17 0.61
N ILE A 63 6.13 6.89 0.95
CA ILE A 63 5.20 5.87 0.44
C ILE A 63 4.17 5.62 1.53
N ILE A 64 2.93 5.99 1.25
CA ILE A 64 1.81 5.84 2.18
C ILE A 64 0.97 4.65 1.75
N THR A 65 0.81 3.69 2.66
CA THR A 65 -0.02 2.50 2.46
C THR A 65 -1.18 2.54 3.44
N TYR A 66 -2.40 2.59 2.92
CA TYR A 66 -3.60 2.48 3.73
C TYR A 66 -4.03 1.02 3.86
N ILE A 67 -4.29 0.59 5.08
CA ILE A 67 -4.71 -0.78 5.38
C ILE A 67 -6.06 -0.73 6.09
N ASP A 68 -7.09 -1.25 5.42
CA ASP A 68 -8.41 -1.38 6.01
C ASP A 68 -8.45 -2.49 7.06
N SER A 69 -9.32 -2.34 8.04
CA SER A 69 -9.48 -3.30 9.14
C SER A 69 -10.38 -4.50 8.79
N ILE A 70 -10.85 -4.61 7.54
CA ILE A 70 -11.79 -5.64 7.13
C ILE A 70 -11.05 -6.93 6.78
N GLY A 71 -11.24 -8.00 7.56
CA GLY A 71 -10.70 -9.34 7.33
C GLY A 71 -9.47 -9.71 8.17
N CYS A 72 -8.71 -10.72 7.72
CA CYS A 72 -7.52 -11.21 8.43
C CYS A 72 -6.38 -10.17 8.34
N MET A 73 -6.12 -9.50 9.46
CA MET A 73 -5.11 -8.45 9.56
C MET A 73 -3.70 -8.97 9.19
N SER A 74 -3.30 -10.11 9.71
CA SER A 74 -1.98 -10.68 9.44
C SER A 74 -1.76 -11.05 7.98
N CYS A 75 -2.83 -11.53 7.30
CA CYS A 75 -2.74 -11.91 5.89
C CYS A 75 -2.70 -10.69 4.97
N LYS A 76 -3.43 -9.62 5.31
CA LYS A 76 -3.51 -8.40 4.50
C LYS A 76 -2.28 -7.51 4.64
N LEU A 77 -1.69 -7.50 5.82
CA LEU A 77 -0.54 -6.65 6.11
C LEU A 77 0.69 -7.05 5.32
N GLY A 78 0.91 -8.34 5.05
CA GLY A 78 2.13 -8.80 4.36
C GLY A 78 3.41 -8.17 4.95
N LEU A 79 3.46 -8.00 6.28
CA LEU A 79 4.49 -7.20 6.96
C LEU A 79 5.90 -7.64 6.62
N SER A 80 6.13 -8.95 6.50
CA SER A 80 7.43 -9.48 6.08
C SER A 80 7.81 -9.03 4.67
N GLN A 81 6.86 -9.06 3.73
CA GLN A 81 7.12 -8.62 2.35
C GLN A 81 7.40 -7.12 2.27
N TRP A 82 6.68 -6.32 3.06
CA TRP A 82 6.94 -4.89 3.16
C TRP A 82 8.29 -4.59 3.79
N GLN A 83 8.68 -5.35 4.81
CA GLN A 83 9.99 -5.19 5.44
C GLN A 83 11.12 -5.54 4.48
N ASP A 84 11.02 -6.66 3.76
CA ASP A 84 12.00 -7.05 2.74
C ASP A 84 12.07 -6.02 1.61
N PHE A 85 10.94 -5.51 1.16
CA PHE A 85 10.89 -4.46 0.17
C PHE A 85 11.54 -3.16 0.66
N ALA A 86 11.23 -2.73 1.87
CA ALA A 86 11.80 -1.51 2.45
C ALA A 86 13.32 -1.62 2.65
N VAL A 87 13.83 -2.77 3.11
CA VAL A 87 15.25 -3.04 3.22
C VAL A 87 15.95 -2.97 1.86
N ASN A 88 15.35 -3.56 0.82
CA ASN A 88 15.88 -3.49 -0.53
C ASN A 88 15.91 -2.05 -1.07
N VAL A 89 14.84 -1.29 -0.87
CA VAL A 89 14.78 0.12 -1.27
C VAL A 89 15.83 0.94 -0.53
N ASP A 90 15.98 0.77 0.78
CA ASP A 90 16.94 1.52 1.58
C ASP A 90 18.39 1.16 1.21
N SER A 91 18.65 -0.08 0.79
CA SER A 91 19.98 -0.50 0.30
C SER A 91 20.38 0.20 -1.01
N ILE A 92 19.42 0.53 -1.86
CA ILE A 92 19.66 1.19 -3.17
C ILE A 92 19.60 2.72 -3.01
N PHE A 93 18.68 3.22 -2.20
CA PHE A 93 18.39 4.63 -1.97
C PHE A 93 18.40 4.98 -0.47
N PRO A 94 19.58 5.01 0.17
CA PRO A 94 19.70 5.19 1.63
C PRO A 94 19.00 6.48 2.10
N ASN A 95 18.13 6.38 3.10
CA ASN A 95 17.41 7.50 3.73
C ASN A 95 16.60 8.38 2.74
N THR A 96 16.29 7.87 1.56
CA THR A 96 15.58 8.64 0.54
C THR A 96 14.07 8.42 0.58
N VAL A 97 13.64 7.21 0.94
CA VAL A 97 12.24 6.79 0.94
C VAL A 97 11.79 6.44 2.35
N HIS A 98 10.70 7.04 2.80
CA HIS A 98 10.07 6.72 4.08
C HIS A 98 8.75 5.99 3.87
N PHE A 99 8.59 4.83 4.52
CA PHE A 99 7.37 4.04 4.46
C PHE A 99 6.46 4.38 5.65
N GLN A 100 5.23 4.74 5.35
CA GLN A 100 4.19 5.05 6.32
C GLN A 100 2.97 4.15 6.10
N PHE A 101 2.49 3.51 7.16
CA PHE A 101 1.34 2.63 7.11
C PHE A 101 0.21 3.24 7.92
N VAL A 102 -0.91 3.51 7.26
CA VAL A 102 -2.11 4.10 7.88
C VAL A 102 -3.11 2.99 8.16
N PHE A 103 -3.53 2.86 9.40
CA PHE A 103 -4.49 1.88 9.85
C PHE A 103 -5.76 2.53 10.35
N GLN A 104 -6.88 1.86 10.12
CA GLN A 104 -8.11 2.22 10.81
C GLN A 104 -8.06 1.70 12.25
N PRO A 105 -8.39 2.51 13.28
CA PRO A 105 -8.13 2.22 14.70
C PRO A 105 -9.04 1.16 15.34
N TYR A 106 -9.64 0.26 14.57
CA TYR A 106 -10.62 -0.70 15.07
C TYR A 106 -10.04 -1.79 16.00
N LYS A 107 -8.73 -2.14 15.85
CA LYS A 107 -8.11 -3.25 16.62
C LYS A 107 -6.64 -2.95 16.99
N LEU A 108 -6.40 -1.80 17.57
CA LEU A 108 -5.05 -1.34 17.91
C LEU A 108 -4.20 -2.33 18.71
N ASN A 109 -4.80 -3.01 19.68
CA ASN A 109 -4.06 -3.97 20.50
C ASN A 109 -3.58 -5.18 19.69
N GLU A 110 -4.39 -5.68 18.76
CA GLU A 110 -4.00 -6.79 17.87
C GLU A 110 -2.86 -6.34 16.93
N ILE A 111 -2.97 -5.14 16.38
CA ILE A 111 -1.92 -4.55 15.53
C ILE A 111 -0.62 -4.40 16.33
N ARG A 112 -0.66 -3.83 17.52
CA ARG A 112 0.52 -3.67 18.40
C ARG A 112 1.23 -4.99 18.70
N LEU A 113 0.47 -6.03 19.00
CA LEU A 113 1.02 -7.36 19.25
C LEU A 113 1.64 -7.96 17.99
N LEU A 114 0.98 -7.81 16.85
CA LEU A 114 1.46 -8.30 15.56
C LEU A 114 2.79 -7.63 15.19
N LEU A 115 2.87 -6.31 15.30
CA LEU A 115 4.06 -5.54 14.98
C LEU A 115 5.26 -5.88 15.85
N LYS A 116 5.02 -6.11 17.16
CA LYS A 116 6.06 -6.60 18.07
C LYS A 116 6.56 -7.98 17.68
N ARG A 117 5.63 -8.88 17.33
CA ARG A 117 5.97 -10.24 16.92
C ARG A 117 6.80 -10.27 15.65
N GLU A 118 6.41 -9.48 14.65
CA GLU A 118 7.07 -9.40 13.35
C GLU A 118 8.30 -8.46 13.36
N ARG A 119 8.60 -7.79 14.48
CA ARG A 119 9.69 -6.81 14.61
C ARG A 119 9.66 -5.74 13.54
N PHE A 120 8.47 -5.28 13.21
CA PHE A 120 8.26 -4.30 12.14
C PHE A 120 8.73 -2.90 12.58
N ASN A 121 9.67 -2.32 11.83
CA ASN A 121 10.40 -1.11 12.23
C ASN A 121 9.92 0.18 11.53
N HIS A 122 8.88 0.10 10.72
CA HIS A 122 8.38 1.27 10.02
C HIS A 122 7.32 2.04 10.81
N CYS A 123 7.14 3.31 10.43
CA CYS A 123 6.17 4.20 11.06
C CYS A 123 4.74 3.80 10.71
N LEU A 124 3.91 3.79 11.73
CA LEU A 124 2.48 3.52 11.63
C LEU A 124 1.68 4.73 12.10
N LEU A 125 0.56 4.98 11.43
CA LEU A 125 -0.37 6.06 11.73
C LEU A 125 -1.75 5.46 11.98
N TYR A 126 -2.50 5.97 12.96
CA TYR A 126 -3.88 5.60 13.22
C TYR A 126 -4.68 6.77 13.80
#